data_d80c54416e6deca5c0d66fc16f3dcb75
#
_entry.id   d80c54416e6deca5c0d66fc16f3dcb75
#
_cell.length_a   1.000
_cell.length_b   1.000
_cell.length_c   1.000
_cell.angle_alpha   90.00
_cell.angle_beta   90.00
_cell.angle_gamma   90.00
#
_symmetry.space_group_name_H-M   'P 1'
#
loop_
_entity.id
_entity.type
_entity.pdbx_description
1 polymer ?
#
loop_
_entity_poly.entity_id
_entity_poly.type
_entity_poly.pdbx_seq_one_letter_code
_entity_poly.pdbx_strand_id
1 'polypeptide(L)'
;MSVNIKEWDVENQKFWESTGKKIANRNLWISIPSLLLGFAIWLMWGIITVQMLNLGFPFEPDQLFTLTAIAGLAGATLRIPASFFIRIAGGRNTIFLTTALLMIPAIGTGIALQDKSTPLWVFQLMALLSGIGGGNFACSMSNISTFF
;
A
#
# COMPACT_ATOMS: atom_id res chain seq x y z
N MET A 1 16.88 17.37 5.32
CA MET A 1 16.42 18.39 6.28
C MET A 1 14.98 18.08 6.65
N SER A 2 14.73 17.70 7.90
CA SER A 2 13.38 17.56 8.44
C SER A 2 12.87 18.95 8.77
N VAL A 3 11.98 19.49 7.97
CA VAL A 3 11.29 20.74 8.32
C VAL A 3 10.26 20.37 9.38
N ASN A 4 10.54 20.70 10.63
CA ASN A 4 9.57 20.60 11.71
C ASN A 4 8.63 21.79 11.55
N ILE A 5 7.48 21.56 10.93
CA ILE A 5 6.46 22.60 10.73
C ILE A 5 5.75 22.76 12.07
N LYS A 6 6.01 23.87 12.76
CA LYS A 6 5.42 24.15 14.08
C LYS A 6 3.98 24.64 13.99
N GLU A 7 3.62 25.30 12.90
CA GLU A 7 2.27 25.79 12.62
C GLU A 7 1.98 25.56 11.13
N TRP A 8 0.85 24.92 10.85
CA TRP A 8 0.32 24.70 9.51
C TRP A 8 -1.01 25.40 9.39
N ASP A 9 -1.04 26.53 8.67
CA ASP A 9 -2.22 27.33 8.48
C ASP A 9 -2.51 27.52 6.98
N VAL A 10 -3.42 26.71 6.47
CA VAL A 10 -3.81 26.70 5.05
C VAL A 10 -4.62 27.94 4.68
N GLU A 11 -5.31 28.54 5.65
CA GLU A 11 -6.17 29.71 5.42
C GLU A 11 -5.36 31.00 5.35
N ASN A 12 -4.14 31.01 5.85
CA ASN A 12 -3.23 32.15 5.73
C ASN A 12 -2.62 32.23 4.33
N GLN A 13 -3.18 33.09 3.48
CA GLN A 13 -2.79 33.24 2.09
C GLN A 13 -1.29 33.56 1.91
N LYS A 14 -0.70 34.36 2.78
CA LYS A 14 0.73 34.70 2.74
C LYS A 14 1.60 33.48 3.03
N PHE A 15 1.24 32.69 4.03
CA PHE A 15 1.90 31.44 4.35
C PHE A 15 1.76 30.43 3.23
N TRP A 16 0.55 30.30 2.67
CA TRP A 16 0.26 29.36 1.59
C TRP A 16 1.10 29.66 0.34
N GLU A 17 1.13 30.90 -0.12
CA GLU A 17 1.86 31.28 -1.34
C GLU A 17 3.38 31.22 -1.15
N SER A 18 3.90 31.55 0.02
CA SER A 18 5.34 31.58 0.27
C SER A 18 5.94 30.19 0.50
N THR A 19 5.25 29.35 1.26
CA THR A 19 5.86 28.09 1.77
C THR A 19 4.89 26.90 1.68
N GLY A 20 3.62 27.06 2.05
CA GLY A 20 2.65 26.00 2.19
C GLY A 20 2.45 25.21 0.89
N LYS A 21 2.16 25.90 -0.21
CA LYS A 21 1.92 25.30 -1.53
C LYS A 21 3.11 24.46 -2.01
N LYS A 22 4.33 24.89 -1.79
CA LYS A 22 5.54 24.15 -2.18
C LYS A 22 5.69 22.86 -1.40
N ILE A 23 5.42 22.89 -0.10
CA ILE A 23 5.49 21.72 0.78
C ILE A 23 4.37 20.75 0.44
N ALA A 24 3.13 21.24 0.32
CA ALA A 24 1.96 20.44 -0.03
C ALA A 24 2.14 19.72 -1.37
N ASN A 25 2.54 20.43 -2.41
CA ASN A 25 2.80 19.84 -3.73
C ASN A 25 3.92 18.80 -3.69
N ARG A 26 5.01 19.07 -2.99
CA ARG A 26 6.09 18.08 -2.82
C ARG A 26 5.59 16.82 -2.14
N ASN A 27 4.80 16.95 -1.09
CA ASN A 27 4.20 15.82 -0.39
C ASN A 27 3.27 15.02 -1.31
N LEU A 28 2.41 15.71 -2.06
CA LEU A 28 1.51 15.09 -3.03
C LEU A 28 2.29 14.27 -4.08
N TRP A 29 3.28 14.88 -4.73
CA TRP A 29 4.05 14.21 -5.78
C TRP A 29 4.87 13.01 -5.29
N ILE A 30 5.30 13.00 -4.03
CA ILE A 30 5.96 11.84 -3.42
C ILE A 30 4.92 10.76 -3.07
N SER A 31 3.71 11.16 -2.67
CA SER A 31 2.65 10.21 -2.27
C SER A 31 2.03 9.49 -3.47
N ILE A 32 1.96 10.12 -4.65
CA ILE A 32 1.36 9.51 -5.86
C ILE A 32 2.04 8.20 -6.26
N PRO A 33 3.37 8.11 -6.42
CA PRO A 33 4.04 6.84 -6.73
C PRO A 33 3.83 5.78 -5.63
N SER A 34 3.84 6.17 -4.37
CA SER A 34 3.58 5.26 -3.25
C SER A 34 2.17 4.67 -3.30
N LEU A 35 1.18 5.50 -3.61
CA LEU A 35 -0.21 5.07 -3.83
C LEU A 35 -0.32 4.10 -5.00
N LEU A 36 0.29 4.43 -6.13
CA LEU A 36 0.28 3.59 -7.32
C LEU A 36 0.88 2.22 -7.03
N LEU A 37 2.05 2.16 -6.39
CA LEU A 37 2.71 0.91 -6.02
C LEU A 37 1.88 0.11 -5.01
N GLY A 38 1.29 0.79 -4.02
CA GLY A 38 0.42 0.15 -3.04
C GLY A 38 -0.78 -0.53 -3.69
N PHE A 39 -1.45 0.16 -4.61
CA PHE A 39 -2.57 -0.39 -5.37
C PHE A 39 -2.14 -1.51 -6.31
N ALA A 40 -1.05 -1.34 -7.04
CA ALA A 40 -0.57 -2.34 -7.98
C ALA A 40 -0.28 -3.68 -7.28
N ILE A 41 0.41 -3.64 -6.14
CA ILE A 41 0.76 -4.84 -5.37
C ILE A 41 -0.49 -5.46 -4.73
N TRP A 42 -1.44 -4.64 -4.26
CA TRP A 42 -2.67 -5.13 -3.68
C TRP A 42 -3.59 -5.79 -4.72
N LEU A 43 -3.73 -5.19 -5.90
CA LEU A 43 -4.61 -5.66 -6.96
C LEU A 43 -4.00 -6.75 -7.85
N MET A 44 -2.69 -6.99 -7.77
CA MET A 44 -2.01 -7.99 -8.60
C MET A 44 -2.60 -9.39 -8.47
N TRP A 45 -3.23 -9.72 -7.31
CA TRP A 45 -3.79 -11.04 -7.05
C TRP A 45 -4.92 -11.41 -8.02
N GLY A 46 -5.72 -10.45 -8.45
CA GLY A 46 -6.75 -10.69 -9.46
C GLY A 46 -6.19 -11.15 -10.81
N ILE A 47 -4.98 -10.70 -11.15
CA ILE A 47 -4.30 -11.08 -12.40
C ILE A 47 -3.50 -12.37 -12.20
N ILE A 48 -2.76 -12.47 -11.10
CA ILE A 48 -1.89 -13.61 -10.80
C ILE A 48 -2.70 -14.91 -10.71
N THR A 49 -3.83 -14.92 -10.02
CA THR A 49 -4.67 -16.12 -9.87
C THR A 49 -5.19 -16.63 -11.19
N VAL A 50 -5.58 -15.75 -12.10
CA VAL A 50 -6.00 -16.14 -13.47
C VAL A 50 -4.81 -16.73 -14.25
N GLN A 51 -3.63 -16.13 -14.12
CA GLN A 51 -2.44 -16.65 -14.80
C GLN A 51 -1.95 -17.98 -14.21
N MET A 52 -2.06 -18.17 -12.91
CA MET A 52 -1.75 -19.45 -12.26
C MET A 52 -2.61 -20.59 -12.80
N LEU A 53 -3.91 -20.31 -13.03
CA LEU A 53 -4.82 -21.26 -13.64
C LEU A 53 -4.39 -21.63 -15.06
N ASN A 54 -4.08 -20.60 -15.88
CA ASN A 54 -3.64 -20.79 -17.26
C ASN A 54 -2.30 -21.53 -17.39
N LEU A 55 -1.38 -21.31 -16.44
CA LEU A 55 -0.06 -21.94 -16.41
C LEU A 55 -0.08 -23.36 -15.82
N GLY A 56 -1.24 -23.83 -15.36
CA GLY A 56 -1.39 -25.18 -14.82
C GLY A 56 -0.71 -25.38 -13.47
N PHE A 57 -0.88 -24.42 -12.56
CA PHE A 57 -0.56 -24.65 -11.15
C PHE A 57 -1.48 -25.70 -10.55
N PRO A 58 -0.99 -26.53 -9.60
CA PRO A 58 -1.79 -27.64 -9.03
C PRO A 58 -2.81 -27.14 -7.99
N PHE A 59 -3.51 -26.06 -8.30
CA PHE A 59 -4.52 -25.45 -7.42
C PHE A 59 -5.90 -25.44 -8.10
N GLU A 60 -6.92 -25.71 -7.31
CA GLU A 60 -8.30 -25.62 -7.77
C GLU A 60 -8.75 -24.15 -7.90
N PRO A 61 -9.72 -23.86 -8.79
CA PRO A 61 -10.25 -22.49 -8.96
C PRO A 61 -10.72 -21.86 -7.65
N ASP A 62 -11.33 -22.61 -6.75
CA ASP A 62 -11.81 -22.14 -5.45
C ASP A 62 -10.64 -21.68 -4.55
N GLN A 63 -9.53 -22.40 -4.59
CA GLN A 63 -8.33 -22.04 -3.84
C GLN A 63 -7.72 -20.75 -4.36
N LEU A 64 -7.67 -20.57 -5.69
CA LEU A 64 -7.19 -19.36 -6.32
C LEU A 64 -8.11 -18.16 -6.05
N PHE A 65 -9.42 -18.38 -6.07
CA PHE A 65 -10.40 -17.35 -5.70
C PHE A 65 -10.22 -16.90 -4.24
N THR A 66 -9.93 -17.84 -3.36
CA THR A 66 -9.64 -17.56 -1.93
C THR A 66 -8.44 -16.65 -1.77
N LEU A 67 -7.39 -16.76 -2.59
CA LEU A 67 -6.22 -15.84 -2.55
C LEU A 67 -6.64 -14.41 -2.83
N THR A 68 -7.48 -14.19 -3.84
CA THR A 68 -8.00 -12.85 -4.15
C THR A 68 -8.87 -12.31 -3.02
N ALA A 69 -9.69 -13.17 -2.41
CA ALA A 69 -10.52 -12.79 -1.27
C ALA A 69 -9.69 -12.43 -0.04
N ILE A 70 -8.63 -13.19 0.27
CA ILE A 70 -7.70 -12.88 1.37
C ILE A 70 -7.05 -11.51 1.16
N ALA A 71 -6.53 -11.23 -0.04
CA ALA A 71 -5.93 -9.94 -0.36
C ALA A 71 -6.94 -8.78 -0.20
N GLY A 72 -8.17 -8.98 -0.66
CA GLY A 72 -9.25 -8.00 -0.54
C GLY A 72 -9.62 -7.71 0.91
N LEU A 73 -9.87 -8.76 1.71
CA LEU A 73 -10.23 -8.65 3.12
C LEU A 73 -9.08 -8.04 3.95
N ALA A 74 -7.85 -8.49 3.72
CA ALA A 74 -6.68 -7.94 4.40
C ALA A 74 -6.52 -6.43 4.11
N GLY A 75 -6.67 -6.03 2.84
CA GLY A 75 -6.59 -4.62 2.45
C GLY A 75 -7.69 -3.76 3.06
N ALA A 76 -8.91 -4.28 3.15
CA ALA A 76 -10.02 -3.59 3.80
C ALA A 76 -9.80 -3.45 5.32
N THR A 77 -9.41 -4.54 5.98
CA THR A 77 -9.22 -4.58 7.44
C THR A 77 -8.04 -3.73 7.89
N LEU A 78 -6.92 -3.79 7.18
CA LEU A 78 -5.70 -3.04 7.55
C LEU A 78 -5.84 -1.53 7.39
N ARG A 79 -6.85 -1.03 6.67
CA ARG A 79 -7.15 0.42 6.61
C ARG A 79 -7.47 1.01 7.98
N ILE A 80 -8.13 0.24 8.84
CA ILE A 80 -8.56 0.73 10.16
C ILE A 80 -7.34 1.05 11.04
N PRO A 81 -6.43 0.10 11.36
CA PRO A 81 -5.25 0.40 12.16
C PRO A 81 -4.30 1.38 11.45
N ALA A 82 -4.19 1.30 10.12
CA ALA A 82 -3.30 2.17 9.36
C ALA A 82 -3.65 3.66 9.51
N SER A 83 -4.92 4.00 9.61
CA SER A 83 -5.36 5.39 9.82
C SER A 83 -4.90 5.98 11.17
N PHE A 84 -4.65 5.15 12.17
CA PHE A 84 -4.12 5.58 13.47
C PHE A 84 -2.59 5.73 13.46
N PHE A 85 -1.87 4.93 12.67
CA PHE A 85 -0.41 4.98 12.61
C PHE A 85 0.13 6.34 12.17
N ILE A 86 -0.58 7.06 11.31
CA ILE A 86 -0.19 8.41 10.88
C ILE A 86 -0.10 9.36 12.07
N ARG A 87 -1.01 9.25 13.03
CA ARG A 87 -1.03 10.13 14.21
C ARG A 87 0.14 9.85 15.15
N ILE A 88 0.64 8.61 15.16
CA ILE A 88 1.70 8.17 16.07
C ILE A 88 3.09 8.37 15.44
N ALA A 89 3.28 7.90 14.20
CA ALA A 89 4.59 7.86 13.54
C ALA A 89 4.82 9.01 12.53
N GLY A 90 3.77 9.81 12.27
CA GLY A 90 3.77 10.87 11.25
C GLY A 90 3.65 10.31 9.82
N GLY A 91 3.09 11.11 8.92
CA GLY A 91 2.78 10.67 7.55
C GLY A 91 3.98 10.14 6.79
N ARG A 92 5.13 10.83 6.84
CA ARG A 92 6.34 10.43 6.11
C ARG A 92 6.84 9.04 6.51
N ASN A 93 6.96 8.79 7.80
CA ASN A 93 7.51 7.52 8.29
C ASN A 93 6.54 6.37 8.03
N THR A 94 5.25 6.62 8.22
CA THR A 94 4.20 5.62 7.97
C THR A 94 4.15 5.22 6.50
N ILE A 95 4.13 6.19 5.57
CA ILE A 95 4.09 5.92 4.13
C ILE A 95 5.37 5.19 3.69
N PHE A 96 6.53 5.62 4.16
CA PHE A 96 7.80 4.95 3.86
C PHE A 96 7.80 3.50 4.35
N LEU A 97 7.42 3.26 5.60
CA LEU A 97 7.41 1.93 6.19
C LEU A 97 6.42 1.01 5.48
N THR A 98 5.19 1.46 5.25
CA THR A 98 4.17 0.66 4.56
C THR A 98 4.56 0.35 3.12
N THR A 99 5.16 1.30 2.41
CA THR A 99 5.66 1.07 1.04
C THR A 99 6.84 0.10 1.02
N ALA A 100 7.77 0.20 1.98
CA ALA A 100 8.90 -0.73 2.10
C ALA A 100 8.43 -2.15 2.45
N LEU A 101 7.45 -2.30 3.33
CA LEU A 101 6.88 -3.59 3.68
C LEU A 101 6.20 -4.29 2.49
N LEU A 102 5.68 -3.55 1.53
CA LEU A 102 5.09 -4.11 0.31
C LEU A 102 6.12 -4.81 -0.60
N MET A 103 7.42 -4.56 -0.42
CA MET A 103 8.46 -5.30 -1.13
C MET A 103 8.42 -6.80 -0.77
N ILE A 104 8.01 -7.14 0.46
CA ILE A 104 7.95 -8.53 0.91
C ILE A 104 6.95 -9.34 0.06
N PRO A 105 5.66 -8.98 -0.02
CA PRO A 105 4.73 -9.73 -0.84
C PRO A 105 5.03 -9.62 -2.35
N ALA A 106 5.57 -8.51 -2.83
CA ALA A 106 5.92 -8.35 -4.24
C ALA A 106 7.05 -9.30 -4.66
N ILE A 107 8.17 -9.28 -3.93
CA ILE A 107 9.33 -10.16 -4.21
C ILE A 107 8.99 -11.61 -3.87
N GLY A 108 8.37 -11.84 -2.70
CA GLY A 108 8.00 -13.18 -2.25
C GLY A 108 7.06 -13.89 -3.21
N THR A 109 6.05 -13.20 -3.74
CA THR A 109 5.17 -13.75 -4.78
C THR A 109 5.94 -14.04 -6.07
N GLY A 110 6.82 -13.12 -6.49
CA GLY A 110 7.65 -13.33 -7.69
C GLY A 110 8.56 -14.55 -7.60
N ILE A 111 9.12 -14.82 -6.43
CA ILE A 111 9.94 -16.03 -6.18
C ILE A 111 9.04 -17.28 -6.13
N ALA A 112 7.92 -17.21 -5.40
CA ALA A 112 7.01 -18.35 -5.24
C ALA A 112 6.40 -18.81 -6.58
N LEU A 113 6.18 -17.90 -7.52
CA LEU A 113 5.65 -18.21 -8.85
C LEU A 113 6.65 -18.93 -9.77
N GLN A 114 7.93 -18.96 -9.44
CA GLN A 114 8.94 -19.66 -10.25
C GLN A 114 8.89 -21.18 -10.07
N ASP A 115 8.35 -21.64 -8.96
CA ASP A 115 8.23 -23.06 -8.64
C ASP A 115 6.76 -23.45 -8.43
N LYS A 116 6.25 -24.32 -9.32
CA LYS A 116 4.89 -24.85 -9.24
C LYS A 116 4.65 -25.78 -8.03
N SER A 117 5.71 -26.25 -7.39
CA SER A 117 5.63 -27.07 -6.18
C SER A 117 5.44 -26.23 -4.90
N THR A 118 5.50 -24.91 -5.01
CA THR A 118 5.28 -24.00 -3.88
C THR A 118 3.89 -24.22 -3.28
N PRO A 119 3.81 -24.48 -1.97
CA PRO A 119 2.54 -24.80 -1.33
C PRO A 119 1.61 -23.57 -1.25
N LEU A 120 0.31 -23.82 -1.29
CA LEU A 120 -0.74 -22.79 -1.30
C LEU A 120 -0.62 -21.78 -0.14
N TRP A 121 -0.23 -22.24 1.05
CA TRP A 121 -0.13 -21.37 2.22
C TRP A 121 0.88 -20.23 2.04
N VAL A 122 1.92 -20.42 1.24
CA VAL A 122 2.90 -19.35 0.92
C VAL A 122 2.21 -18.24 0.14
N PHE A 123 1.40 -18.60 -0.86
CA PHE A 123 0.61 -17.63 -1.62
C PHE A 123 -0.44 -16.95 -0.75
N GLN A 124 -1.08 -17.68 0.16
CA GLN A 124 -2.02 -17.10 1.12
C GLN A 124 -1.35 -16.07 2.05
N LEU A 125 -0.14 -16.37 2.51
CA LEU A 125 0.64 -15.42 3.31
C LEU A 125 1.01 -14.17 2.51
N MET A 126 1.46 -14.33 1.27
CA MET A 126 1.78 -13.19 0.40
C MET A 126 0.52 -12.36 0.07
N ALA A 127 -0.61 -13.01 -0.17
CA ALA A 127 -1.89 -12.35 -0.38
C ALA A 127 -2.32 -11.53 0.85
N LEU A 128 -2.18 -12.09 2.04
CA LEU A 128 -2.44 -11.39 3.31
C LEU A 128 -1.54 -10.15 3.46
N LEU A 129 -0.24 -10.30 3.24
CA LEU A 129 0.74 -9.20 3.34
C LEU A 129 0.51 -8.12 2.28
N SER A 130 0.02 -8.47 1.09
CA SER A 130 -0.32 -7.49 0.06
C SER A 130 -1.44 -6.53 0.49
N GLY A 131 -2.25 -6.92 1.46
CA GLY A 131 -3.26 -6.07 2.08
C GLY A 131 -2.70 -4.80 2.74
N ILE A 132 -1.39 -4.77 3.06
CA ILE A 132 -0.69 -3.55 3.49
C ILE A 132 -0.86 -2.43 2.46
N GLY A 133 -0.99 -2.76 1.16
CA GLY A 133 -1.28 -1.79 0.11
C GLY A 133 -2.59 -1.04 0.31
N GLY A 134 -3.64 -1.73 0.78
CA GLY A 134 -4.90 -1.08 1.17
C GLY A 134 -4.74 -0.14 2.37
N GLY A 135 -3.94 -0.53 3.37
CA GLY A 135 -3.56 0.33 4.50
C GLY A 135 -2.74 1.54 4.07
N ASN A 136 -1.77 1.35 3.17
CA ASN A 136 -0.97 2.44 2.61
C ASN A 136 -1.81 3.51 1.92
N PHE A 137 -2.88 3.08 1.22
CA PHE A 137 -3.83 4.02 0.62
C PHE A 137 -4.48 4.92 1.68
N ALA A 138 -5.01 4.34 2.76
CA ALA A 138 -5.66 5.10 3.83
C ALA A 138 -4.69 6.10 4.47
N CYS A 139 -3.46 5.67 4.73
CA CYS A 139 -2.39 6.52 5.27
C CYS A 139 -2.03 7.67 4.33
N SER A 140 -1.85 7.39 3.05
CA SER A 140 -1.45 8.39 2.06
C SER A 140 -2.53 9.42 1.83
N MET A 141 -3.80 9.00 1.75
CA MET A 141 -4.93 9.92 1.60
C MET A 141 -5.10 10.82 2.83
N SER A 142 -5.00 10.25 4.04
CA SER A 142 -5.05 11.04 5.27
C SER A 142 -3.89 12.04 5.35
N ASN A 143 -2.69 11.63 4.94
CA ASN A 143 -1.53 12.53 4.91
C ASN A 143 -1.72 13.66 3.89
N ILE A 144 -2.20 13.37 2.68
CA ILE A 144 -2.46 14.38 1.65
C ILE A 144 -3.50 15.38 2.14
N SER A 145 -4.63 14.92 2.67
CA SER A 145 -5.70 15.78 3.15
C SER A 145 -5.31 16.69 4.32
N THR A 146 -4.21 16.38 5.03
CA THR A 146 -3.69 17.25 6.10
C THR A 146 -2.96 18.47 5.54
N PHE A 147 -2.48 18.40 4.29
CA PHE A 147 -1.71 19.48 3.65
C PHE A 147 -2.56 20.38 2.74
N PHE A 148 -3.77 19.97 2.41
CA PHE A 148 -4.72 20.72 1.57
C PHE A 148 -6.05 20.94 2.29
#